data_ad6796ef3855305e7e33e7e5c1750e4a
#
_entry.id   ad6796ef3855305e7e33e7e5c1750e4a
#
_cell.length_a   1.000
_cell.length_b   1.000
_cell.length_c   1.000
_cell.angle_alpha   90.00
_cell.angle_beta   90.00
_cell.angle_gamma   90.00
#
_symmetry.space_group_name_H-M   'P 1'
#
loop_
_entity.id
_entity.type
_entity.pdbx_description
1 polymer ?
#
loop_
_entity_poly.entity_id
_entity_poly.type
_entity_poly.pdbx_seq_one_letter_code
_entity_poly.pdbx_strand_id
1 'polypeptide(L)'
;MVIFGIDPGFTGAISIYRPSLGLIEVHDMPVMKSAKGKTILNLHGVLDLLGREDDTPHVAVIEQVAAMRGQGVTSMFRFGQGYGQVEMAIAAQGLPVHYVTPQKWKAQFGLSREKNVSRSVASQRFPQIAPQFARVKDDGRAEACLIALYAKEKLI
;
A
#
# COMPACT_ATOMS: atom_id res chain seq x y z
N MET A 1 -15.70 -0.45 9.87
CA MET A 1 -15.04 0.05 8.63
C MET A 1 -13.67 -0.59 8.50
N VAL A 2 -13.31 -1.02 7.31
CA VAL A 2 -11.99 -1.53 6.94
C VAL A 2 -11.33 -0.54 5.99
N ILE A 3 -10.05 -0.25 6.21
CA ILE A 3 -9.24 0.66 5.38
C ILE A 3 -8.10 -0.14 4.78
N PHE A 4 -8.08 -0.23 3.44
CA PHE A 4 -6.94 -0.77 2.71
C PHE A 4 -5.95 0.35 2.41
N GLY A 5 -4.77 0.33 3.02
CA GLY A 5 -3.67 1.24 2.69
C GLY A 5 -2.74 0.57 1.68
N ILE A 6 -2.45 1.23 0.56
CA ILE A 6 -1.78 0.60 -0.57
C ILE A 6 -0.57 1.43 -1.02
N ASP A 7 0.61 0.83 -0.88
CA ASP A 7 1.82 1.22 -1.61
C ASP A 7 1.87 0.39 -2.91
N PRO A 8 1.66 1.00 -4.09
CA PRO A 8 1.36 0.26 -5.32
C PRO A 8 2.57 -0.35 -6.04
N GLY A 9 3.79 -0.21 -5.52
CA GLY A 9 4.99 -0.78 -6.16
C GLY A 9 5.04 -2.32 -6.12
N PHE A 10 5.83 -2.95 -7.00
CA PHE A 10 6.08 -4.40 -6.94
C PHE A 10 6.78 -4.85 -5.64
N THR A 11 7.47 -3.94 -4.97
CA THR A 11 8.06 -4.11 -3.64
C THR A 11 7.25 -3.39 -2.56
N GLY A 12 6.07 -2.91 -2.92
CA GLY A 12 5.12 -2.29 -2.03
C GLY A 12 4.34 -3.30 -1.21
N ALA A 13 3.20 -2.87 -0.67
CA ALA A 13 2.38 -3.69 0.21
C ALA A 13 0.93 -3.22 0.24
N ILE A 14 0.07 -4.09 0.77
CA ILE A 14 -1.32 -3.80 1.11
C ILE A 14 -1.49 -4.00 2.61
N SER A 15 -1.96 -2.99 3.32
CA SER A 15 -2.38 -3.10 4.72
C SER A 15 -3.90 -3.16 4.83
N ILE A 16 -4.39 -3.95 5.79
CA ILE A 16 -5.80 -4.11 6.11
C ILE A 16 -6.00 -3.59 7.54
N TYR A 17 -6.53 -2.39 7.67
CA TYR A 17 -6.68 -1.73 8.96
C TYR A 17 -8.14 -1.68 9.40
N ARG A 18 -8.42 -2.19 10.59
CA ARG A 18 -9.72 -2.20 11.26
C ARG A 18 -9.67 -1.28 12.48
N PRO A 19 -9.87 0.05 12.32
CA PRO A 19 -9.67 1.03 13.40
C PRO A 19 -10.49 0.75 14.65
N SER A 20 -11.75 0.31 14.50
CA SER A 20 -12.65 0.02 15.63
C SER A 20 -12.17 -1.12 16.52
N LEU A 21 -11.34 -2.02 15.97
CA LEU A 21 -10.77 -3.16 16.70
C LEU A 21 -9.31 -2.91 17.10
N GLY A 22 -8.69 -1.82 16.64
CA GLY A 22 -7.26 -1.58 16.79
C GLY A 22 -6.37 -2.59 16.04
N LEU A 23 -6.94 -3.34 15.10
CA LEU A 23 -6.24 -4.40 14.38
C LEU A 23 -5.74 -3.93 13.03
N ILE A 24 -4.52 -4.30 12.71
CA ILE A 24 -3.91 -4.08 11.41
C ILE A 24 -3.12 -5.31 10.98
N GLU A 25 -3.26 -5.66 9.73
CA GLU A 25 -2.49 -6.68 9.03
C GLU A 25 -1.77 -6.03 7.85
N VAL A 26 -0.63 -6.58 7.44
CA VAL A 26 0.11 -6.09 6.27
C VAL A 26 0.72 -7.24 5.48
N HIS A 27 0.57 -7.17 4.17
CA HIS A 27 1.05 -8.16 3.22
C HIS A 27 1.89 -7.48 2.16
N ASP A 28 3.00 -8.11 1.77
CA ASP A 28 3.76 -7.67 0.60
C ASP A 28 2.86 -7.67 -0.63
N MET A 29 3.09 -6.76 -1.57
CA MET A 29 2.36 -6.75 -2.84
C MET A 29 2.45 -8.12 -3.50
N PRO A 30 1.32 -8.78 -3.79
CA PRO A 30 1.32 -10.09 -4.42
C PRO A 30 1.98 -10.04 -5.80
N VAL A 31 3.06 -10.76 -5.96
CA VAL A 31 3.83 -10.82 -7.21
C VAL A 31 4.11 -12.26 -7.62
N MET A 32 4.34 -12.46 -8.92
CA MET A 32 4.71 -13.75 -9.49
C MET A 32 5.74 -13.57 -10.61
N LYS A 33 6.28 -14.66 -11.11
CA LYS A 33 7.16 -14.65 -12.28
C LYS A 33 6.35 -14.94 -13.54
N SER A 34 6.51 -14.10 -14.55
CA SER A 34 5.99 -14.36 -15.89
C SER A 34 6.76 -15.52 -16.54
N ALA A 35 6.25 -16.05 -17.66
CA ALA A 35 6.95 -17.07 -18.46
C ALA A 35 8.37 -16.62 -18.91
N LYS A 36 8.62 -15.32 -19.02
CA LYS A 36 9.92 -14.72 -19.32
C LYS A 36 10.77 -14.39 -18.08
N GLY A 37 10.39 -14.88 -16.90
CA GLY A 37 11.11 -14.67 -15.63
C GLY A 37 11.00 -13.27 -15.04
N LYS A 38 10.19 -12.37 -15.62
CA LYS A 38 10.00 -11.01 -15.09
C LYS A 38 9.00 -11.01 -13.96
N THR A 39 9.23 -10.16 -12.95
CA THR A 39 8.26 -9.95 -11.87
C THR A 39 7.05 -9.20 -12.41
N ILE A 40 5.86 -9.73 -12.15
CA ILE A 40 4.55 -9.14 -12.48
C ILE A 40 3.62 -9.27 -11.27
N LEU A 41 2.52 -8.52 -11.24
CA LEU A 41 1.51 -8.69 -10.19
C LEU A 41 0.83 -10.07 -10.32
N ASN A 42 0.60 -10.70 -9.17
CA ASN A 42 -0.35 -11.78 -9.03
C ASN A 42 -1.73 -11.17 -8.78
N LEU A 43 -2.51 -10.99 -9.84
CA LEU A 43 -3.81 -10.30 -9.77
C LEU A 43 -4.82 -11.03 -8.90
N HIS A 44 -4.82 -12.35 -8.87
CA HIS A 44 -5.68 -13.11 -7.97
C HIS A 44 -5.33 -12.83 -6.51
N GLY A 45 -4.03 -12.86 -6.16
CA GLY A 45 -3.60 -12.52 -4.80
C GLY A 45 -3.94 -11.07 -4.40
N VAL A 46 -3.89 -10.12 -5.34
CA VAL A 46 -4.34 -8.74 -5.06
C VAL A 46 -5.85 -8.70 -4.81
N LEU A 47 -6.65 -9.38 -5.63
CA LEU A 47 -8.09 -9.46 -5.45
C LEU A 47 -8.48 -10.14 -4.14
N ASP A 48 -7.79 -11.22 -3.77
CA ASP A 48 -8.02 -11.93 -2.50
C ASP A 48 -7.77 -11.03 -1.29
N LEU A 49 -6.68 -10.24 -1.30
CA LEU A 49 -6.38 -9.29 -0.22
C LEU A 49 -7.37 -8.13 -0.13
N LEU A 50 -7.93 -7.68 -1.26
CA LEU A 50 -8.93 -6.61 -1.31
C LEU A 50 -10.36 -7.13 -1.17
N GLY A 51 -10.54 -8.43 -1.03
CA GLY A 51 -11.84 -9.08 -0.88
C GLY A 51 -12.58 -8.58 0.37
N ARG A 52 -13.90 -8.51 0.26
CA ARG A 52 -14.77 -8.14 1.37
C ARG A 52 -15.21 -9.42 2.08
N GLU A 53 -14.90 -9.50 3.37
CA GLU A 53 -15.27 -10.67 4.20
C GLU A 53 -16.65 -10.52 4.86
N ASP A 54 -17.14 -9.27 4.94
CA ASP A 54 -18.42 -8.94 5.60
C ASP A 54 -19.06 -7.69 4.97
N ASP A 55 -20.22 -7.30 5.49
CA ASP A 55 -20.97 -6.12 5.05
C ASP A 55 -20.49 -4.81 5.67
N THR A 56 -19.38 -4.80 6.40
CA THR A 56 -18.85 -3.54 6.93
C THR A 56 -18.37 -2.63 5.80
N PRO A 57 -18.48 -1.30 5.94
CA PRO A 57 -17.93 -0.39 4.94
C PRO A 57 -16.42 -0.58 4.77
N HIS A 58 -16.00 -0.72 3.53
CA HIS A 58 -14.60 -0.85 3.12
C HIS A 58 -14.20 0.32 2.23
N VAL A 59 -12.96 0.76 2.34
CA VAL A 59 -12.39 1.83 1.50
C VAL A 59 -10.93 1.53 1.19
N ALA A 60 -10.51 1.84 -0.03
CA ALA A 60 -9.12 1.76 -0.44
C ALA A 60 -8.48 3.16 -0.45
N VAL A 61 -7.26 3.25 0.03
CA VAL A 61 -6.44 4.46 -0.04
C VAL A 61 -5.11 4.09 -0.67
N ILE A 62 -4.86 4.61 -1.87
CA ILE A 62 -3.69 4.28 -2.66
C ILE A 62 -2.76 5.51 -2.79
N GLU A 63 -1.46 5.27 -2.66
CA GLU A 63 -0.49 6.34 -2.93
C GLU A 63 -0.57 6.74 -4.39
N GLN A 64 -0.81 8.02 -4.63
CA GLN A 64 -0.80 8.60 -5.97
C GLN A 64 0.63 8.79 -6.44
N VAL A 65 1.02 8.03 -7.43
CA VAL A 65 2.34 8.07 -8.03
C VAL A 65 2.29 8.67 -9.44
N ALA A 66 3.39 9.26 -9.87
CA ALA A 66 3.52 9.85 -11.19
C ALA A 66 4.84 9.42 -11.83
N ALA A 67 4.93 9.57 -13.14
CA ALA A 67 6.18 9.37 -13.87
C ALA A 67 7.25 10.35 -13.37
N MET A 68 8.43 9.83 -13.05
CA MET A 68 9.57 10.66 -12.64
C MET A 68 10.61 10.78 -13.76
N ARG A 69 11.15 11.98 -13.93
CA ARG A 69 12.26 12.21 -14.89
C ARG A 69 13.47 11.38 -14.47
N GLY A 70 14.17 10.83 -15.48
CA GLY A 70 15.40 10.06 -15.26
C GLY A 70 15.18 8.57 -15.00
N GLN A 71 13.94 8.09 -14.93
CA GLN A 71 13.67 6.66 -14.89
C GLN A 71 13.63 6.07 -16.32
N GLY A 72 14.11 4.83 -16.46
CA GLY A 72 14.08 4.13 -17.73
C GLY A 72 12.65 3.90 -18.24
N VAL A 73 12.42 4.12 -19.53
CA VAL A 73 11.10 4.01 -20.17
C VAL A 73 10.43 2.67 -19.89
N THR A 74 11.17 1.56 -20.00
CA THR A 74 10.65 0.21 -19.72
C THR A 74 10.19 0.05 -18.25
N SER A 75 10.95 0.60 -17.29
CA SER A 75 10.61 0.55 -15.88
C SER A 75 9.35 1.35 -15.60
N MET A 76 9.24 2.54 -16.18
CA MET A 76 8.06 3.40 -16.04
C MET A 76 6.80 2.77 -16.63
N PHE A 77 6.93 2.18 -17.83
CA PHE A 77 5.81 1.47 -18.45
C PHE A 77 5.31 0.32 -17.58
N ARG A 78 6.22 -0.50 -17.07
CA ARG A 78 5.87 -1.63 -16.19
C ARG A 78 5.27 -1.18 -14.86
N PHE A 79 5.80 -0.12 -14.28
CA PHE A 79 5.26 0.47 -13.06
C PHE A 79 3.85 0.99 -13.30
N GLY A 80 3.62 1.76 -14.38
CA GLY A 80 2.29 2.25 -14.74
C GLY A 80 1.29 1.13 -15.03
N GLN A 81 1.73 0.05 -15.70
CA GLN A 81 0.90 -1.13 -15.91
C GLN A 81 0.48 -1.77 -14.59
N GLY A 82 1.42 -1.99 -13.66
CA GLY A 82 1.12 -2.55 -12.33
C GLY A 82 0.20 -1.64 -11.52
N TYR A 83 0.44 -0.32 -11.56
CA TYR A 83 -0.41 0.65 -10.89
C TYR A 83 -1.86 0.58 -11.39
N GLY A 84 -2.08 0.63 -12.70
CA GLY A 84 -3.42 0.51 -13.28
C GLY A 84 -4.09 -0.84 -12.99
N GLN A 85 -3.32 -1.92 -12.85
CA GLN A 85 -3.84 -3.22 -12.44
C GLN A 85 -4.34 -3.21 -10.98
N VAL A 86 -3.64 -2.53 -10.08
CA VAL A 86 -4.10 -2.35 -8.68
C VAL A 86 -5.36 -1.49 -8.64
N GLU A 87 -5.43 -0.39 -9.39
CA GLU A 87 -6.63 0.43 -9.52
C GLU A 87 -7.82 -0.39 -10.04
N MET A 88 -7.59 -1.22 -11.05
CA MET A 88 -8.64 -2.10 -11.59
C MET A 88 -9.09 -3.14 -10.57
N ALA A 89 -8.17 -3.69 -9.76
CA ALA A 89 -8.53 -4.63 -8.70
C ALA A 89 -9.40 -3.98 -7.63
N ILE A 90 -9.09 -2.74 -7.22
CA ILE A 90 -9.91 -1.95 -6.30
C ILE A 90 -11.32 -1.74 -6.88
N ALA A 91 -11.42 -1.35 -8.15
CA ALA A 91 -12.69 -1.13 -8.82
C ALA A 91 -13.51 -2.42 -8.97
N ALA A 92 -12.85 -3.54 -9.28
CA ALA A 92 -13.49 -4.85 -9.39
C ALA A 92 -14.11 -5.34 -8.08
N GLN A 93 -13.55 -4.94 -6.94
CA GLN A 93 -14.12 -5.21 -5.61
C GLN A 93 -15.20 -4.19 -5.19
N GLY A 94 -15.52 -3.23 -6.05
CA GLY A 94 -16.50 -2.18 -5.75
C GLY A 94 -16.10 -1.28 -4.59
N LEU A 95 -14.81 -1.11 -4.34
CA LEU A 95 -14.29 -0.30 -3.23
C LEU A 95 -14.23 1.18 -3.61
N PRO A 96 -14.79 2.09 -2.79
CA PRO A 96 -14.45 3.50 -2.89
C PRO A 96 -12.94 3.70 -2.75
N VAL A 97 -12.35 4.59 -3.56
CA VAL A 97 -10.91 4.84 -3.56
C VAL A 97 -10.60 6.30 -3.27
N HIS A 98 -9.61 6.51 -2.39
CA HIS A 98 -8.97 7.81 -2.17
C HIS A 98 -7.53 7.76 -2.65
N TYR A 99 -7.11 8.80 -3.36
CA TYR A 99 -5.73 8.97 -3.81
C TYR A 99 -5.01 9.95 -2.89
N VAL A 100 -3.84 9.56 -2.39
CA VAL A 100 -3.04 10.41 -1.52
C VAL A 100 -1.63 10.57 -2.07
N THR A 101 -1.16 11.81 -2.21
CA THR A 101 0.22 12.04 -2.66
C THR A 101 1.22 11.72 -1.55
N PRO A 102 2.44 11.25 -1.91
CA PRO A 102 3.52 11.01 -0.93
C PRO A 102 3.78 12.19 -0.02
N GLN A 103 3.74 13.41 -0.57
CA GLN A 103 3.97 14.64 0.19
C GLN A 103 2.96 14.83 1.32
N LYS A 104 1.68 14.55 1.07
CA LYS A 104 0.61 14.76 2.06
C LYS A 104 0.73 13.81 3.24
N TRP A 105 0.81 12.51 2.98
CA TRP A 105 0.84 11.54 4.08
C TRP A 105 2.19 11.53 4.80
N LYS A 106 3.32 11.74 4.07
CA LYS A 106 4.64 11.85 4.71
C LYS A 106 4.74 13.07 5.62
N ALA A 107 4.20 14.22 5.20
CA ALA A 107 4.17 15.42 6.03
C ALA A 107 3.37 15.22 7.34
N GLN A 108 2.26 14.46 7.31
CA GLN A 108 1.46 14.15 8.50
C GLN A 108 2.29 13.46 9.60
N PHE A 109 3.23 12.61 9.21
CA PHE A 109 4.06 11.84 10.14
C PHE A 109 5.47 12.42 10.33
N GLY A 110 5.74 13.62 9.81
CA GLY A 110 7.07 14.24 9.91
C GLY A 110 8.17 13.45 9.20
N LEU A 111 7.81 12.70 8.15
CA LEU A 111 8.75 11.84 7.44
C LEU A 111 9.63 12.65 6.50
N SER A 112 10.94 12.47 6.65
CA SER A 112 11.93 12.93 5.67
C SER A 112 11.97 11.99 4.45
N ARG A 113 12.85 12.30 3.48
CA ARG A 113 13.11 11.41 2.33
C ARG A 113 13.85 10.13 2.70
N GLU A 114 14.31 10.00 3.94
CA GLU A 114 15.05 8.83 4.42
C GLU A 114 14.09 7.67 4.69
N LYS A 115 14.28 6.56 3.98
CA LYS A 115 13.41 5.37 4.06
C LYS A 115 13.31 4.74 5.45
N ASN A 116 14.40 4.78 6.24
CA ASN A 116 14.43 4.22 7.59
C ASN A 116 13.41 4.86 8.55
N VAL A 117 13.01 6.12 8.30
CA VAL A 117 12.09 6.85 9.18
C VAL A 117 10.68 6.27 9.11
N SER A 118 10.20 5.88 7.92
CA SER A 118 8.86 5.27 7.76
C SER A 118 8.72 4.01 8.61
N ARG A 119 9.72 3.12 8.62
CA ARG A 119 9.71 1.88 9.41
C ARG A 119 9.70 2.14 10.91
N SER A 120 10.48 3.11 11.37
CA SER A 120 10.51 3.52 12.78
C SER A 120 9.15 4.06 13.24
N VAL A 121 8.56 4.98 12.46
CA VAL A 121 7.24 5.55 12.77
C VAL A 121 6.16 4.48 12.74
N ALA A 122 6.15 3.60 11.73
CA ALA A 122 5.19 2.49 11.67
C ALA A 122 5.31 1.56 12.87
N SER A 123 6.54 1.22 13.31
CA SER A 123 6.77 0.41 14.51
C SER A 123 6.24 1.06 15.79
N GLN A 124 6.35 2.38 15.91
CA GLN A 124 5.81 3.12 17.07
C GLN A 124 4.28 3.19 17.04
N ARG A 125 3.69 3.37 15.86
CA ARG A 125 2.24 3.49 15.70
C ARG A 125 1.52 2.15 15.79
N PHE A 126 2.18 1.06 15.40
CA PHE A 126 1.65 -0.30 15.37
C PHE A 126 2.61 -1.28 16.07
N PRO A 127 2.81 -1.14 17.40
CA PRO A 127 3.77 -1.97 18.13
C PRO A 127 3.44 -3.46 18.08
N GLN A 128 2.18 -3.83 17.92
CA GLN A 128 1.73 -5.22 17.82
C GLN A 128 2.25 -5.96 16.57
N ILE A 129 2.59 -5.23 15.51
CA ILE A 129 3.17 -5.78 14.28
C ILE A 129 4.56 -5.19 13.96
N ALA A 130 5.23 -4.55 14.93
CA ALA A 130 6.54 -3.95 14.74
C ALA A 130 7.60 -4.89 14.10
N PRO A 131 7.63 -6.20 14.39
CA PRO A 131 8.53 -7.12 13.71
C PRO A 131 8.35 -7.18 12.19
N GLN A 132 7.19 -6.81 11.65
CA GLN A 132 6.91 -6.75 10.21
C GLN A 132 7.68 -5.62 9.50
N PHE A 133 8.26 -4.67 10.24
CA PHE A 133 8.98 -3.51 9.72
C PHE A 133 10.49 -3.55 10.00
N ALA A 134 11.02 -4.70 10.46
CA ALA A 134 12.38 -4.78 10.98
C ALA A 134 13.46 -4.67 9.90
N ARG A 135 13.19 -5.12 8.67
CA ARG A 135 14.19 -5.20 7.60
C ARG A 135 14.10 -4.00 6.67
N VAL A 136 15.21 -3.66 6.04
CA VAL A 136 15.25 -2.57 5.04
C VAL A 136 14.22 -2.78 3.92
N LYS A 137 14.02 -4.01 3.50
CA LYS A 137 13.04 -4.35 2.44
C LYS A 137 11.57 -4.23 2.87
N ASP A 138 11.30 -4.01 4.15
CA ASP A 138 9.94 -3.89 4.69
C ASP A 138 9.40 -2.44 4.62
N ASP A 139 10.10 -1.54 3.91
CA ASP A 139 9.66 -0.14 3.73
C ASP A 139 8.24 -0.05 3.16
N GLY A 140 7.91 -0.85 2.14
CA GLY A 140 6.58 -0.87 1.54
C GLY A 140 5.48 -1.26 2.54
N ARG A 141 5.76 -2.20 3.45
CA ARG A 141 4.83 -2.57 4.54
C ARG A 141 4.58 -1.40 5.48
N ALA A 142 5.64 -0.71 5.87
CA ALA A 142 5.53 0.46 6.74
C ALA A 142 4.74 1.58 6.06
N GLU A 143 5.02 1.88 4.79
CA GLU A 143 4.32 2.91 4.03
C GLU A 143 2.84 2.58 3.85
N ALA A 144 2.48 1.35 3.49
CA ALA A 144 1.09 0.91 3.38
C ALA A 144 0.31 1.08 4.70
N CYS A 145 0.92 0.72 5.85
CA CYS A 145 0.29 0.92 7.16
C CYS A 145 0.11 2.41 7.49
N LEU A 146 1.09 3.25 7.19
CA LEU A 146 1.00 4.69 7.43
C LEU A 146 -0.01 5.38 6.51
N ILE A 147 -0.17 4.92 5.27
CA ILE A 147 -1.21 5.39 4.35
C ILE A 147 -2.61 5.07 4.92
N ALA A 148 -2.83 3.86 5.45
CA ALA A 148 -4.09 3.51 6.10
C ALA A 148 -4.36 4.36 7.35
N LEU A 149 -3.34 4.61 8.16
CA LEU A 149 -3.45 5.46 9.34
C LEU A 149 -3.75 6.92 8.96
N TYR A 150 -3.08 7.44 7.94
CA TYR A 150 -3.37 8.77 7.39
C TYR A 150 -4.83 8.90 6.97
N ALA A 151 -5.36 7.90 6.28
CA ALA A 151 -6.75 7.91 5.86
C ALA A 151 -7.70 7.99 7.05
N LYS A 152 -7.49 7.16 8.08
CA LYS A 152 -8.27 7.19 9.32
C LYS A 152 -8.22 8.56 10.01
N GLU A 153 -7.06 9.23 9.99
CA GLU A 153 -6.87 10.49 10.72
C GLU A 153 -7.36 11.74 9.93
N LYS A 154 -7.41 11.68 8.59
CA LYS A 154 -7.57 12.86 7.74
C LYS A 154 -8.65 12.77 6.67
N LEU A 155 -9.09 11.58 6.29
CA LEU A 155 -10.00 11.40 5.16
C LEU A 155 -11.35 10.81 5.55
N ILE A 156 -11.38 10.05 6.62
CA ILE A 156 -12.51 9.25 7.11
C ILE A 156 -12.64 9.50 8.63
#